data_dcf604075c68671418b0ac0e8d87479d
#
_entry.id   dcf604075c68671418b0ac0e8d87479d
#
_cell.length_a   1.000
_cell.length_b   1.000
_cell.length_c   1.000
_cell.angle_alpha   90.00
_cell.angle_beta   90.00
_cell.angle_gamma   90.00
#
_symmetry.space_group_name_H-M   'P 1'
#
loop_
_entity.id
_entity.type
_entity.pdbx_description
1 polymer ?
#
loop_
_entity_poly.entity_id
_entity_poly.type
_entity_poly.pdbx_seq_one_letter_code
_entity_poly.pdbx_strand_id
1 'polypeptide(L)'
;MVNLHELLRWAVDLCLAGAVIGCVYLLAAAWLILRYRMNEQRPMPVPVPVSITVPLCGDELRLYERLLTLCDQNYPGKVQIVCGTLDPHDPAIAVVSAAQKARPNADLQCHSDPAVHGHSMKVSNLINIMRHVQNDTLVMIDSDIEVEPDYLTRVVSELQQPGVGAVTCIYYGVDTGTVWSRLAAMTATLHFMPNVIGGLALALARPCLGPTIAMSRDMLRRIGGISAFVDQLFDDYAIGEAVRATGYTVAVSSFAVGHVYQERTARALAASQLRQACTIKGIDPIGHAGSIITHPFALALIALALGGGQEALALTVAALGCRVVLWWSMQQRFGARTNDYLLIPVREIVGFAAYLASFFVATVTWRGQRYRLSDHTLIVDSR
;
A
#
# COMPACT_ATOMS: atom_id res chain seq x y z
N MET A 1 43.51 -19.97 -7.55
CA MET A 1 42.34 -19.63 -8.40
C MET A 1 41.20 -20.49 -7.92
N VAL A 2 40.11 -19.91 -7.48
CA VAL A 2 38.90 -20.64 -7.05
C VAL A 2 38.33 -21.32 -8.30
N ASN A 3 38.07 -22.63 -8.23
CA ASN A 3 37.57 -23.40 -9.36
C ASN A 3 36.10 -23.04 -9.62
N LEU A 4 35.67 -22.99 -10.91
CA LEU A 4 34.27 -22.70 -11.29
C LEU A 4 33.27 -23.62 -10.57
N HIS A 5 33.62 -24.89 -10.38
CA HIS A 5 32.80 -25.83 -9.62
C HIS A 5 32.62 -25.43 -8.14
N GLU A 6 33.64 -24.88 -7.51
CA GLU A 6 33.56 -24.39 -6.13
C GLU A 6 32.68 -23.17 -6.07
N LEU A 7 32.81 -22.21 -7.00
CA LEU A 7 31.95 -21.03 -7.07
C LEU A 7 30.48 -21.39 -7.26
N LEU A 8 30.18 -22.35 -8.13
CA LEU A 8 28.82 -22.84 -8.35
C LEU A 8 28.24 -23.50 -7.09
N ARG A 9 29.05 -24.32 -6.39
CA ARG A 9 28.63 -24.91 -5.10
C ARG A 9 28.31 -23.83 -4.05
N TRP A 10 29.20 -22.86 -3.87
CA TRP A 10 28.96 -21.72 -2.96
C TRP A 10 27.67 -20.96 -3.31
N ALA A 11 27.41 -20.73 -4.60
CA ALA A 11 26.19 -20.08 -5.06
C ALA A 11 24.94 -20.91 -4.73
N VAL A 12 24.97 -22.23 -4.95
CA VAL A 12 23.88 -23.15 -4.58
C VAL A 12 23.65 -23.12 -3.08
N ASP A 13 24.70 -23.28 -2.27
CA ASP A 13 24.62 -23.33 -0.81
C ASP A 13 24.03 -22.01 -0.25
N LEU A 14 24.48 -20.87 -0.79
CA LEU A 14 23.95 -19.55 -0.41
C LEU A 14 22.46 -19.41 -0.75
N CYS A 15 22.05 -19.83 -1.95
CA CYS A 15 20.65 -19.80 -2.36
C CYS A 15 19.80 -20.74 -1.50
N LEU A 16 20.27 -21.95 -1.18
CA LEU A 16 19.57 -22.88 -0.30
C LEU A 16 19.43 -22.31 1.12
N ALA A 17 20.51 -21.77 1.69
CA ALA A 17 20.47 -21.14 3.01
C ALA A 17 19.48 -19.96 3.04
N GLY A 18 19.52 -19.08 2.03
CA GLY A 18 18.58 -17.97 1.90
C GLY A 18 17.13 -18.43 1.77
N ALA A 19 16.89 -19.52 1.00
CA ALA A 19 15.56 -20.08 0.85
C ALA A 19 15.03 -20.73 2.15
N VAL A 20 15.89 -21.41 2.92
CA VAL A 20 15.51 -21.94 4.25
C VAL A 20 15.12 -20.81 5.20
N ILE A 21 15.97 -19.78 5.30
CA ILE A 21 15.68 -18.59 6.13
C ILE A 21 14.36 -17.95 5.68
N GLY A 22 14.14 -17.85 4.37
CA GLY A 22 12.92 -17.29 3.80
C GLY A 22 11.66 -18.13 4.12
N CYS A 23 11.74 -19.46 4.10
CA CYS A 23 10.65 -20.32 4.52
C CYS A 23 10.29 -20.12 6.00
N VAL A 24 11.32 -20.04 6.87
CA VAL A 24 11.11 -19.73 8.30
C VAL A 24 10.47 -18.35 8.45
N TYR A 25 10.94 -17.34 7.70
CA TYR A 25 10.33 -16.01 7.70
C TYR A 25 8.85 -16.05 7.28
N LEU A 26 8.49 -16.76 6.19
CA LEU A 26 7.10 -16.85 5.73
C LEU A 26 6.18 -17.50 6.77
N LEU A 27 6.64 -18.53 7.44
CA LEU A 27 5.88 -19.18 8.51
C LEU A 27 5.74 -18.28 9.74
N ALA A 28 6.80 -17.57 10.11
CA ALA A 28 6.75 -16.57 11.18
C ALA A 28 5.79 -15.41 10.83
N ALA A 29 5.83 -14.91 9.59
CA ALA A 29 4.91 -13.89 9.11
C ALA A 29 3.45 -14.39 9.13
N ALA A 30 3.19 -15.64 8.71
CA ALA A 30 1.88 -16.25 8.77
C ALA A 30 1.35 -16.34 10.21
N TRP A 31 2.21 -16.72 11.16
CA TRP A 31 1.87 -16.74 12.57
C TRP A 31 1.59 -15.34 13.14
N LEU A 32 2.42 -14.34 12.80
CA LEU A 32 2.20 -12.94 13.19
C LEU A 32 0.89 -12.39 12.65
N ILE A 33 0.56 -12.70 11.39
CA ILE A 33 -0.70 -12.30 10.75
C ILE A 33 -1.90 -12.85 11.52
N LEU A 34 -1.91 -14.15 11.85
CA LEU A 34 -2.99 -14.77 12.62
C LEU A 34 -3.15 -14.16 14.00
N ARG A 35 -2.09 -13.61 14.57
CA ARG A 35 -2.08 -12.95 15.89
C ARG A 35 -2.21 -11.43 15.83
N TYR A 36 -2.22 -10.85 14.64
CA TYR A 36 -2.27 -9.40 14.46
C TYR A 36 -3.55 -8.83 15.07
N ARG A 37 -3.41 -8.14 16.21
CA ARG A 37 -4.44 -7.33 16.93
C ARG A 37 -5.89 -7.78 16.73
N MET A 38 -6.20 -9.04 17.03
CA MET A 38 -7.46 -9.68 16.65
C MET A 38 -8.73 -9.05 17.26
N ASN A 39 -8.66 -8.30 18.35
CA ASN A 39 -9.85 -7.89 19.11
C ASN A 39 -9.80 -6.49 19.72
N GLU A 40 -9.00 -5.59 19.18
CA GLU A 40 -9.00 -4.21 19.68
C GLU A 40 -10.13 -3.38 19.04
N GLN A 41 -11.38 -3.73 19.30
CA GLN A 41 -12.47 -2.77 19.14
C GLN A 41 -12.39 -1.81 20.32
N ARG A 42 -11.81 -0.64 20.09
CA ARG A 42 -11.81 0.41 21.11
C ARG A 42 -13.10 1.20 20.99
N PRO A 43 -13.86 1.37 22.08
CA PRO A 43 -15.07 2.16 22.02
C PRO A 43 -14.71 3.60 21.66
N MET A 44 -15.46 4.18 20.75
CA MET A 44 -15.34 5.60 20.44
C MET A 44 -16.02 6.41 21.55
N PRO A 45 -15.28 7.23 22.30
CA PRO A 45 -15.85 7.91 23.46
C PRO A 45 -16.92 8.93 23.07
N VAL A 46 -16.71 9.72 22.01
CA VAL A 46 -17.65 10.70 21.49
C VAL A 46 -17.55 10.78 19.98
N PRO A 47 -18.67 10.67 19.22
CA PRO A 47 -18.66 10.87 17.78
C PRO A 47 -18.29 12.32 17.44
N VAL A 48 -17.30 12.51 16.57
CA VAL A 48 -16.87 13.82 16.08
C VAL A 48 -17.22 13.98 14.61
N PRO A 49 -17.50 15.18 14.11
CA PRO A 49 -17.66 15.40 12.68
C PRO A 49 -16.36 15.10 11.92
N VAL A 50 -16.46 14.43 10.77
CA VAL A 50 -15.32 13.99 9.94
C VAL A 50 -15.45 14.52 8.53
N SER A 51 -14.34 14.94 7.93
CA SER A 51 -14.23 15.18 6.49
C SER A 51 -13.30 14.15 5.87
N ILE A 52 -13.81 13.41 4.88
CA ILE A 52 -13.06 12.49 4.05
C ILE A 52 -12.66 13.23 2.79
N THR A 53 -11.39 13.19 2.40
CA THR A 53 -10.88 13.79 1.15
C THR A 53 -10.43 12.71 0.19
N VAL A 54 -10.91 12.78 -1.06
CA VAL A 54 -10.65 11.79 -2.10
C VAL A 54 -10.13 12.48 -3.36
N PRO A 55 -8.81 12.49 -3.61
CA PRO A 55 -8.25 13.04 -4.85
C PRO A 55 -8.53 12.06 -5.99
N LEU A 56 -9.26 12.50 -7.01
CA LEU A 56 -9.67 11.72 -8.17
C LEU A 56 -8.82 12.08 -9.39
N CYS A 57 -8.63 11.12 -10.30
CA CYS A 57 -7.95 11.34 -11.57
C CYS A 57 -8.28 10.24 -12.60
N GLY A 58 -9.03 10.59 -13.61
CA GLY A 58 -9.30 9.73 -14.77
C GLY A 58 -10.37 8.67 -14.56
N ASP A 59 -10.45 7.75 -15.52
CA ASP A 59 -11.41 6.64 -15.52
C ASP A 59 -10.88 5.48 -14.66
N GLU A 60 -11.31 5.43 -13.42
CA GLU A 60 -10.96 4.36 -12.48
C GLU A 60 -12.05 3.30 -12.43
N LEU A 61 -11.67 2.04 -12.67
CA LEU A 61 -12.58 0.91 -12.55
C LEU A 61 -13.14 0.80 -11.13
N ARG A 62 -14.46 0.58 -11.00
CA ARG A 62 -15.15 0.41 -9.73
C ARG A 62 -15.12 1.67 -8.83
N LEU A 63 -14.84 2.87 -9.37
CA LEU A 63 -14.88 4.11 -8.60
C LEU A 63 -16.27 4.35 -7.98
N TYR A 64 -17.34 4.06 -8.73
CA TYR A 64 -18.73 4.21 -8.27
C TYR A 64 -18.98 3.39 -7.00
N GLU A 65 -18.64 2.10 -7.01
CA GLU A 65 -18.83 1.20 -5.88
C GLU A 65 -18.03 1.65 -4.66
N ARG A 66 -16.78 2.09 -4.86
CA ARG A 66 -15.94 2.61 -3.77
C ARG A 66 -16.51 3.89 -3.14
N LEU A 67 -17.00 4.82 -3.94
CA LEU A 67 -17.67 6.01 -3.41
C LEU A 67 -18.90 5.63 -2.58
N LEU A 68 -19.66 4.62 -3.00
CA LEU A 68 -20.80 4.13 -2.21
C LEU A 68 -20.34 3.54 -0.86
N THR A 69 -19.20 2.82 -0.78
CA THR A 69 -18.70 2.33 0.52
C THR A 69 -18.34 3.47 1.47
N LEU A 70 -17.88 4.62 0.96
CA LEU A 70 -17.62 5.82 1.77
C LEU A 70 -18.92 6.50 2.23
N CYS A 71 -19.96 6.49 1.39
CA CYS A 71 -21.28 7.04 1.75
C CYS A 71 -22.02 6.16 2.77
N ASP A 72 -21.83 4.84 2.72
CA ASP A 72 -22.58 3.84 3.50
C ASP A 72 -21.86 3.47 4.82
N GLN A 73 -21.19 4.44 5.45
CA GLN A 73 -20.49 4.22 6.71
C GLN A 73 -21.43 4.17 7.92
N ASN A 74 -21.28 3.14 8.78
CA ASN A 74 -21.92 3.03 10.09
C ASN A 74 -21.19 3.91 11.12
N TYR A 75 -21.25 5.22 10.92
CA TYR A 75 -20.61 6.20 11.76
C TYR A 75 -21.65 7.17 12.36
N PRO A 76 -21.72 7.33 13.69
CA PRO A 76 -22.79 8.13 14.31
C PRO A 76 -22.57 9.66 14.22
N GLY A 77 -21.38 10.11 13.83
CA GLY A 77 -21.07 11.52 13.62
C GLY A 77 -21.41 12.00 12.21
N LYS A 78 -21.36 13.32 11.99
CA LYS A 78 -21.51 13.90 10.65
C LYS A 78 -20.31 13.53 9.78
N VAL A 79 -20.57 13.11 8.54
CA VAL A 79 -19.55 12.77 7.55
C VAL A 79 -19.72 13.68 6.35
N GLN A 80 -18.68 14.41 6.00
CA GLN A 80 -18.51 15.13 4.75
C GLN A 80 -17.52 14.37 3.87
N ILE A 81 -17.85 14.16 2.61
CA ILE A 81 -16.94 13.54 1.61
C ILE A 81 -16.65 14.58 0.54
N VAL A 82 -15.39 14.96 0.39
CA VAL A 82 -14.95 15.97 -0.58
C VAL A 82 -14.04 15.31 -1.61
N CYS A 83 -14.56 15.10 -2.80
CA CYS A 83 -13.81 14.64 -3.96
C CYS A 83 -13.22 15.83 -4.72
N GLY A 84 -12.07 15.65 -5.34
CA GLY A 84 -11.47 16.69 -6.17
C GLY A 84 -10.81 16.15 -7.42
N THR A 85 -10.82 16.96 -8.48
CA THR A 85 -10.13 16.73 -9.74
C THR A 85 -9.32 17.96 -10.13
N LEU A 86 -8.19 17.77 -10.84
CA LEU A 86 -7.44 18.88 -11.44
C LEU A 86 -7.97 19.26 -12.83
N ASP A 87 -8.68 18.35 -13.50
CA ASP A 87 -9.29 18.59 -14.81
C ASP A 87 -10.80 18.77 -14.65
N PRO A 88 -11.39 19.90 -15.10
CA PRO A 88 -12.83 20.13 -15.06
C PRO A 88 -13.62 19.18 -15.98
N HIS A 89 -12.95 18.47 -16.88
CA HIS A 89 -13.54 17.48 -17.78
C HIS A 89 -13.20 16.04 -17.37
N ASP A 90 -12.67 15.82 -16.16
CA ASP A 90 -12.32 14.48 -15.67
C ASP A 90 -13.55 13.57 -15.64
N PRO A 91 -13.49 12.36 -16.23
CA PRO A 91 -14.60 11.41 -16.24
C PRO A 91 -15.08 11.00 -14.84
N ALA A 92 -14.23 11.08 -13.82
CA ALA A 92 -14.59 10.81 -12.44
C ALA A 92 -15.72 11.71 -11.93
N ILE A 93 -15.87 12.94 -12.46
CA ILE A 93 -16.94 13.88 -12.07
C ILE A 93 -18.33 13.28 -12.35
N ALA A 94 -18.51 12.61 -13.49
CA ALA A 94 -19.76 11.96 -13.83
C ALA A 94 -20.06 10.80 -12.87
N VAL A 95 -19.04 10.06 -12.44
CA VAL A 95 -19.16 8.96 -11.48
C VAL A 95 -19.57 9.50 -10.11
N VAL A 96 -18.97 10.59 -9.62
CA VAL A 96 -19.37 11.23 -8.36
C VAL A 96 -20.83 11.69 -8.45
N SER A 97 -21.24 12.31 -9.55
CA SER A 97 -22.63 12.76 -9.76
C SER A 97 -23.61 11.59 -9.72
N ALA A 98 -23.25 10.42 -10.25
CA ALA A 98 -24.06 9.21 -10.16
C ALA A 98 -24.15 8.72 -8.69
N ALA A 99 -23.05 8.73 -7.94
CA ALA A 99 -23.03 8.35 -6.53
C ALA A 99 -23.89 9.30 -5.67
N GLN A 100 -23.83 10.62 -5.91
CA GLN A 100 -24.69 11.63 -5.27
C GLN A 100 -26.17 11.34 -5.48
N LYS A 101 -26.57 10.98 -6.70
CA LYS A 101 -27.97 10.61 -7.01
C LYS A 101 -28.39 9.32 -6.30
N ALA A 102 -27.48 8.35 -6.16
CA ALA A 102 -27.74 7.11 -5.45
C ALA A 102 -27.79 7.26 -3.92
N ARG A 103 -27.11 8.28 -3.38
CA ARG A 103 -27.04 8.56 -1.94
C ARG A 103 -27.34 10.04 -1.65
N PRO A 104 -28.57 10.51 -1.86
CA PRO A 104 -28.93 11.92 -1.76
C PRO A 104 -28.80 12.50 -0.34
N ASN A 105 -28.75 11.63 0.68
CA ASN A 105 -28.59 12.03 2.07
C ASN A 105 -27.11 12.11 2.51
N ALA A 106 -26.16 11.64 1.68
CA ALA A 106 -24.74 11.78 1.97
C ALA A 106 -24.24 13.18 1.57
N ASP A 107 -23.44 13.80 2.42
CA ASP A 107 -22.75 15.05 2.07
C ASP A 107 -21.52 14.70 1.21
N LEU A 108 -21.78 14.32 -0.05
CA LEU A 108 -20.77 14.01 -1.05
C LEU A 108 -20.64 15.20 -2.00
N GLN A 109 -19.45 15.79 -2.06
CA GLN A 109 -19.15 16.97 -2.87
C GLN A 109 -18.05 16.63 -3.89
N CYS A 110 -18.07 17.30 -5.06
CA CYS A 110 -17.00 17.21 -6.05
C CYS A 110 -16.61 18.63 -6.50
N HIS A 111 -15.32 18.91 -6.39
CA HIS A 111 -14.74 20.19 -6.78
C HIS A 111 -13.63 19.98 -7.81
N SER A 112 -13.60 20.82 -8.85
CA SER A 112 -12.53 20.81 -9.82
C SER A 112 -11.76 22.13 -9.76
N ASP A 113 -10.45 22.03 -9.54
CA ASP A 113 -9.54 23.19 -9.52
C ASP A 113 -8.23 22.79 -10.21
N PRO A 114 -7.88 23.41 -11.36
CA PRO A 114 -6.69 23.06 -12.12
C PRO A 114 -5.38 23.58 -11.50
N ALA A 115 -5.43 24.26 -10.36
CA ALA A 115 -4.26 24.82 -9.71
C ALA A 115 -3.27 23.70 -9.30
N VAL A 116 -2.05 23.83 -9.79
CA VAL A 116 -0.92 22.94 -9.47
C VAL A 116 0.04 23.69 -8.55
N HIS A 117 0.40 23.08 -7.43
CA HIS A 117 1.18 23.72 -6.37
C HIS A 117 2.62 23.20 -6.26
N GLY A 118 2.98 22.15 -7.00
CA GLY A 118 4.31 21.53 -7.03
C GLY A 118 4.33 20.29 -7.91
N HIS A 119 5.30 19.40 -7.70
CA HIS A 119 5.52 18.24 -8.57
C HIS A 119 4.49 17.11 -8.37
N SER A 120 3.90 16.96 -7.18
CA SER A 120 2.88 15.95 -6.92
C SER A 120 1.49 16.46 -7.32
N MET A 121 0.92 15.87 -8.38
CA MET A 121 -0.45 16.17 -8.82
C MET A 121 -1.47 15.69 -7.77
N LYS A 122 -1.23 14.57 -7.07
CA LYS A 122 -2.08 14.09 -5.97
C LYS A 122 -2.13 15.12 -4.84
N VAL A 123 -0.97 15.58 -4.38
CA VAL A 123 -0.90 16.55 -3.29
C VAL A 123 -1.44 17.90 -3.71
N SER A 124 -1.21 18.35 -4.98
CA SER A 124 -1.82 19.57 -5.53
C SER A 124 -3.35 19.49 -5.49
N ASN A 125 -3.93 18.35 -5.89
CA ASN A 125 -5.37 18.11 -5.79
C ASN A 125 -5.85 18.13 -4.34
N LEU A 126 -5.13 17.50 -3.41
CA LEU A 126 -5.45 17.55 -1.97
C LEU A 126 -5.42 18.99 -1.41
N ILE A 127 -4.45 19.84 -1.82
CA ILE A 127 -4.41 21.25 -1.42
C ILE A 127 -5.69 21.97 -1.87
N ASN A 128 -6.15 21.71 -3.09
CA ASN A 128 -7.38 22.31 -3.62
C ASN A 128 -8.63 21.82 -2.85
N ILE A 129 -8.71 20.51 -2.60
CA ILE A 129 -9.80 19.89 -1.81
C ILE A 129 -9.89 20.48 -0.39
N MET A 130 -8.74 20.72 0.27
CA MET A 130 -8.70 21.21 1.66
C MET A 130 -9.41 22.55 1.87
N ARG A 131 -9.61 23.35 0.81
CA ARG A 131 -10.38 24.61 0.88
C ARG A 131 -11.87 24.39 1.15
N HIS A 132 -12.39 23.19 0.85
CA HIS A 132 -13.80 22.82 0.98
C HIS A 132 -14.08 21.95 2.21
N VAL A 133 -13.04 21.56 2.93
CA VAL A 133 -13.12 20.73 4.13
C VAL A 133 -13.63 21.56 5.31
N GLN A 134 -14.67 21.07 5.99
CA GLN A 134 -15.35 21.80 7.07
C GLN A 134 -14.98 21.31 8.47
N ASN A 135 -14.67 20.03 8.64
CA ASN A 135 -14.50 19.42 9.94
C ASN A 135 -13.02 19.37 10.37
N ASP A 136 -12.79 19.24 11.68
CA ASP A 136 -11.44 19.18 12.26
C ASP A 136 -10.80 17.80 12.21
N THR A 137 -11.61 16.73 12.13
CA THR A 137 -11.10 15.38 11.90
C THR A 137 -11.04 15.12 10.41
N LEU A 138 -9.84 14.85 9.91
CA LEU A 138 -9.55 14.66 8.51
C LEU A 138 -9.23 13.21 8.25
N VAL A 139 -9.78 12.65 7.17
CA VAL A 139 -9.42 11.32 6.64
C VAL A 139 -9.07 11.48 5.18
N MET A 140 -7.79 11.44 4.85
CA MET A 140 -7.30 11.42 3.48
C MET A 140 -7.27 9.98 2.99
N ILE A 141 -7.96 9.69 1.92
CA ILE A 141 -8.08 8.33 1.35
C ILE A 141 -7.83 8.37 -0.16
N ASP A 142 -7.10 7.39 -0.68
CA ASP A 142 -6.88 7.26 -2.12
C ASP A 142 -8.16 6.74 -2.80
N SER A 143 -8.36 7.12 -4.06
CA SER A 143 -9.56 6.79 -4.84
C SER A 143 -9.72 5.31 -5.17
N ASP A 144 -8.64 4.53 -5.08
CA ASP A 144 -8.61 3.09 -5.34
C ASP A 144 -8.84 2.22 -4.09
N ILE A 145 -9.31 2.82 -2.99
CA ILE A 145 -9.53 2.14 -1.71
C ILE A 145 -11.01 1.80 -1.50
N GLU A 146 -11.25 0.55 -1.15
CA GLU A 146 -12.54 -0.03 -0.77
C GLU A 146 -12.58 -0.27 0.75
N VAL A 147 -13.64 0.17 1.41
CA VAL A 147 -13.73 0.14 2.88
C VAL A 147 -14.98 -0.59 3.35
N GLU A 148 -14.89 -1.20 4.54
CA GLU A 148 -16.01 -1.84 5.22
C GLU A 148 -16.90 -0.78 5.92
N PRO A 149 -18.17 -1.10 6.22
CA PRO A 149 -19.12 -0.14 6.84
C PRO A 149 -18.67 0.43 8.20
N ASP A 150 -17.84 -0.27 8.96
CA ASP A 150 -17.34 0.16 10.28
C ASP A 150 -15.97 0.88 10.20
N TYR A 151 -15.44 1.08 8.98
CA TYR A 151 -14.12 1.66 8.76
C TYR A 151 -13.92 2.99 9.48
N LEU A 152 -14.85 3.95 9.27
CA LEU A 152 -14.70 5.29 9.81
C LEU A 152 -14.76 5.30 11.35
N THR A 153 -15.66 4.49 11.94
CA THR A 153 -15.74 4.31 13.38
C THR A 153 -14.43 3.79 13.96
N ARG A 154 -13.81 2.82 13.30
CA ARG A 154 -12.53 2.22 13.74
C ARG A 154 -11.36 3.19 13.58
N VAL A 155 -11.27 3.90 12.46
CA VAL A 155 -10.23 4.92 12.23
C VAL A 155 -10.29 6.03 13.28
N VAL A 156 -11.48 6.58 13.53
CA VAL A 156 -11.67 7.67 14.50
C VAL A 156 -11.40 7.19 15.92
N SER A 157 -11.83 5.96 16.26
CA SER A 157 -11.54 5.35 17.55
C SER A 157 -10.04 5.22 17.83
N GLU A 158 -9.25 4.81 16.83
CA GLU A 158 -7.78 4.77 16.94
C GLU A 158 -7.17 6.18 17.05
N LEU A 159 -7.69 7.15 16.27
CA LEU A 159 -7.18 8.52 16.28
C LEU A 159 -7.38 9.22 17.63
N GLN A 160 -8.44 8.89 18.35
CA GLN A 160 -8.77 9.47 19.65
C GLN A 160 -7.94 8.87 20.81
N GLN A 161 -7.06 7.90 20.55
CA GLN A 161 -6.21 7.35 21.60
C GLN A 161 -5.13 8.36 22.04
N PRO A 162 -4.77 8.40 23.32
CA PRO A 162 -3.72 9.27 23.82
C PRO A 162 -2.40 9.09 23.09
N GLY A 163 -1.77 10.19 22.68
CA GLY A 163 -0.46 10.18 22.00
C GLY A 163 -0.52 9.81 20.52
N VAL A 164 -1.69 9.53 19.94
CA VAL A 164 -1.85 9.27 18.50
C VAL A 164 -2.02 10.60 17.77
N GLY A 165 -1.12 10.89 16.83
CA GLY A 165 -1.18 12.07 15.97
C GLY A 165 -1.78 11.79 14.61
N ALA A 166 -1.60 10.57 14.11
CA ALA A 166 -2.21 10.10 12.87
C ALA A 166 -2.53 8.61 12.94
N VAL A 167 -3.46 8.18 12.09
CA VAL A 167 -3.80 6.76 11.87
C VAL A 167 -3.58 6.44 10.40
N THR A 168 -2.96 5.29 10.13
CA THR A 168 -2.84 4.74 8.79
C THR A 168 -3.38 3.32 8.74
N CYS A 169 -3.92 2.91 7.58
CA CYS A 169 -4.48 1.58 7.41
C CYS A 169 -3.55 0.68 6.59
N ILE A 170 -3.35 -0.56 7.08
CA ILE A 170 -2.81 -1.64 6.26
C ILE A 170 -3.85 -2.06 5.21
N TYR A 171 -3.39 -2.66 4.10
CA TYR A 171 -4.28 -2.99 3.00
C TYR A 171 -3.94 -4.31 2.33
N TYR A 172 -4.95 -4.97 1.81
CA TYR A 172 -4.82 -6.14 0.94
C TYR A 172 -5.24 -5.78 -0.49
N GLY A 173 -4.77 -6.55 -1.46
CA GLY A 173 -5.10 -6.31 -2.86
C GLY A 173 -6.46 -6.87 -3.24
N VAL A 174 -7.24 -6.07 -3.99
CA VAL A 174 -8.49 -6.45 -4.65
C VAL A 174 -8.25 -6.35 -6.16
N ASP A 175 -8.56 -7.39 -6.90
CA ASP A 175 -8.40 -7.42 -8.35
C ASP A 175 -9.66 -6.97 -9.11
N THR A 176 -9.47 -6.61 -10.38
CA THR A 176 -10.55 -6.23 -11.31
C THR A 176 -10.84 -7.29 -12.38
N GLY A 177 -10.44 -8.55 -12.14
CA GLY A 177 -10.78 -9.71 -12.96
C GLY A 177 -9.75 -10.07 -14.03
N THR A 178 -8.75 -9.23 -14.33
CA THR A 178 -7.67 -9.59 -15.26
C THR A 178 -6.60 -10.41 -14.56
N VAL A 179 -5.86 -11.26 -15.27
CA VAL A 179 -4.74 -12.00 -14.70
C VAL A 179 -3.66 -11.04 -14.16
N TRP A 180 -3.51 -9.89 -14.80
CA TRP A 180 -2.51 -8.88 -14.42
C TRP A 180 -2.90 -8.16 -13.12
N SER A 181 -4.17 -7.76 -12.97
CA SER A 181 -4.67 -7.19 -11.71
C SER A 181 -4.65 -8.19 -10.57
N ARG A 182 -4.91 -9.49 -10.84
CA ARG A 182 -4.79 -10.57 -9.84
C ARG A 182 -3.36 -10.71 -9.34
N LEU A 183 -2.37 -10.74 -10.24
CA LEU A 183 -0.96 -10.79 -9.87
C LEU A 183 -0.52 -9.56 -9.06
N ALA A 184 -1.00 -8.36 -9.43
CA ALA A 184 -0.73 -7.13 -8.68
C ALA A 184 -1.36 -7.17 -7.27
N ALA A 185 -2.63 -7.54 -7.16
CA ALA A 185 -3.34 -7.69 -5.89
C ALA A 185 -2.67 -8.74 -4.98
N MET A 186 -2.23 -9.87 -5.55
CA MET A 186 -1.47 -10.89 -4.82
C MET A 186 -0.14 -10.35 -4.29
N THR A 187 0.52 -9.41 -4.97
CA THR A 187 1.76 -8.81 -4.45
C THR A 187 1.49 -7.99 -3.20
N ALA A 188 0.45 -7.17 -3.18
CA ALA A 188 0.05 -6.44 -1.98
C ALA A 188 -0.28 -7.39 -0.83
N THR A 189 -1.08 -8.43 -1.11
CA THR A 189 -1.59 -9.35 -0.09
C THR A 189 -0.53 -10.32 0.44
N LEU A 190 0.33 -10.88 -0.44
CA LEU A 190 1.23 -11.98 -0.08
C LEU A 190 2.68 -11.56 0.10
N HIS A 191 3.02 -10.31 -0.22
CA HIS A 191 4.39 -9.84 -0.07
C HIS A 191 4.46 -8.53 0.73
N PHE A 192 3.79 -7.47 0.26
CA PHE A 192 3.88 -6.16 0.90
C PHE A 192 3.31 -6.17 2.33
N MET A 193 2.05 -6.57 2.50
CA MET A 193 1.38 -6.56 3.80
C MET A 193 2.03 -7.47 4.85
N PRO A 194 2.45 -8.73 4.54
CA PRO A 194 3.21 -9.55 5.47
C PRO A 194 4.53 -8.91 5.91
N ASN A 195 5.23 -8.23 5.00
CA ASN A 195 6.48 -7.53 5.34
C ASN A 195 6.22 -6.32 6.25
N VAL A 196 5.14 -5.57 6.03
CA VAL A 196 4.73 -4.48 6.93
C VAL A 196 4.41 -5.02 8.32
N ILE A 197 3.62 -6.08 8.43
CA ILE A 197 3.25 -6.70 9.72
C ILE A 197 4.49 -7.27 10.43
N GLY A 198 5.36 -7.95 9.69
CA GLY A 198 6.62 -8.47 10.23
C GLY A 198 7.54 -7.35 10.71
N GLY A 199 7.68 -6.29 9.92
CA GLY A 199 8.47 -5.12 10.26
C GLY A 199 7.94 -4.37 11.49
N LEU A 200 6.62 -4.27 11.64
CA LEU A 200 5.97 -3.71 12.84
C LEU A 200 6.24 -4.57 14.08
N ALA A 201 6.12 -5.89 13.97
CA ALA A 201 6.34 -6.81 15.08
C ALA A 201 7.79 -6.80 15.59
N LEU A 202 8.74 -6.53 14.70
CA LEU A 202 10.17 -6.44 15.01
C LEU A 202 10.63 -5.00 15.32
N ALA A 203 9.72 -4.01 15.32
CA ALA A 203 10.00 -2.59 15.47
C ALA A 203 11.01 -2.04 14.41
N LEU A 204 11.10 -2.68 13.25
CA LEU A 204 11.94 -2.30 12.12
C LEU A 204 11.22 -1.39 11.13
N ALA A 205 9.89 -1.42 11.07
CA ALA A 205 9.09 -0.60 10.17
C ALA A 205 8.30 0.48 10.92
N ARG A 206 8.23 1.65 10.32
CA ARG A 206 7.42 2.78 10.78
C ARG A 206 6.50 3.25 9.65
N PRO A 207 5.50 2.43 9.24
CA PRO A 207 4.69 2.77 8.09
C PRO A 207 3.82 4.00 8.36
N CYS A 208 3.62 4.78 7.32
CA CYS A 208 2.48 5.65 7.10
C CYS A 208 2.11 5.41 5.64
N LEU A 209 0.93 4.87 5.39
CA LEU A 209 0.54 4.31 4.10
C LEU A 209 -0.55 5.16 3.47
N GLY A 210 -0.39 5.50 2.19
CA GLY A 210 -1.26 6.36 1.41
C GLY A 210 -2.74 5.96 1.35
N PRO A 211 -3.11 4.67 1.37
CA PRO A 211 -4.51 4.23 1.35
C PRO A 211 -5.40 4.90 2.39
N THR A 212 -4.87 5.22 3.57
CA THR A 212 -5.57 6.02 4.58
C THR A 212 -4.57 6.76 5.44
N ILE A 213 -4.76 8.07 5.57
CA ILE A 213 -4.10 8.88 6.59
C ILE A 213 -5.17 9.73 7.27
N ALA A 214 -5.44 9.43 8.54
CA ALA A 214 -6.37 10.20 9.35
C ALA A 214 -5.63 10.99 10.43
N MET A 215 -5.98 12.26 10.61
CA MET A 215 -5.41 13.14 11.63
C MET A 215 -6.33 14.32 11.94
N SER A 216 -6.03 15.08 12.99
CA SER A 216 -6.73 16.35 13.23
C SER A 216 -6.19 17.46 12.30
N ARG A 217 -7.02 18.45 12.04
CA ARG A 217 -6.61 19.69 11.35
C ARG A 217 -5.48 20.42 12.10
N ASP A 218 -5.49 20.35 13.41
CA ASP A 218 -4.41 20.91 14.23
C ASP A 218 -3.10 20.18 14.00
N MET A 219 -3.11 18.83 13.98
CA MET A 219 -1.92 18.04 13.65
C MET A 219 -1.43 18.36 12.24
N LEU A 220 -2.32 18.45 11.25
CA LEU A 220 -1.93 18.83 9.88
C LEU A 220 -1.27 20.21 9.85
N ARG A 221 -1.77 21.18 10.60
CA ARG A 221 -1.13 22.52 10.72
C ARG A 221 0.24 22.45 11.39
N ARG A 222 0.39 21.65 12.47
CA ARG A 222 1.66 21.48 13.19
C ARG A 222 2.78 20.92 12.29
N ILE A 223 2.45 20.04 11.35
CA ILE A 223 3.42 19.46 10.42
C ILE A 223 3.63 20.34 9.16
N GLY A 224 3.12 21.56 9.12
CA GLY A 224 3.32 22.52 8.02
C GLY A 224 2.20 22.54 6.97
N GLY A 225 1.08 21.81 7.20
CA GLY A 225 -0.01 21.68 6.24
C GLY A 225 0.32 20.70 5.11
N ILE A 226 -0.70 20.34 4.31
CA ILE A 226 -0.52 19.38 3.20
C ILE A 226 0.44 19.93 2.13
N SER A 227 0.56 21.24 1.98
CA SER A 227 1.46 21.89 1.01
C SER A 227 2.94 21.64 1.28
N ALA A 228 3.33 21.33 2.53
CA ALA A 228 4.71 20.96 2.85
C ALA A 228 5.21 19.68 2.17
N PHE A 229 4.27 18.87 1.63
CA PHE A 229 4.55 17.56 1.04
C PHE A 229 4.39 17.53 -0.48
N VAL A 230 4.15 18.68 -1.14
CA VAL A 230 3.84 18.74 -2.56
C VAL A 230 4.98 18.30 -3.48
N ASP A 231 6.22 18.36 -3.02
CA ASP A 231 7.41 17.94 -3.75
C ASP A 231 8.05 16.66 -3.18
N GLN A 232 7.39 16.01 -2.23
CA GLN A 232 7.86 14.74 -1.67
C GLN A 232 7.47 13.57 -2.57
N LEU A 233 8.43 12.68 -2.87
CA LEU A 233 8.18 11.46 -3.66
C LEU A 233 7.30 10.46 -2.91
N PHE A 234 7.49 10.38 -1.59
CA PHE A 234 6.79 9.49 -0.67
C PHE A 234 6.03 10.35 0.33
N ASP A 235 4.98 11.04 -0.17
CA ASP A 235 4.20 12.02 0.60
C ASP A 235 3.63 11.41 1.89
N ASP A 236 3.12 10.19 1.81
CA ASP A 236 2.59 9.43 2.94
C ASP A 236 3.65 9.14 4.01
N TYR A 237 4.81 8.63 3.62
CA TYR A 237 5.93 8.39 4.53
C TYR A 237 6.43 9.68 5.16
N ALA A 238 6.58 10.75 4.36
CA ALA A 238 7.03 12.06 4.84
C ALA A 238 6.04 12.67 5.85
N ILE A 239 4.72 12.55 5.62
CA ILE A 239 3.68 12.94 6.58
C ILE A 239 3.87 12.15 7.88
N GLY A 240 4.08 10.85 7.80
CA GLY A 240 4.30 10.01 8.97
C GLY A 240 5.52 10.43 9.80
N GLU A 241 6.64 10.73 9.16
CA GLU A 241 7.86 11.21 9.84
C GLU A 241 7.64 12.61 10.45
N ALA A 242 6.94 13.51 9.74
CA ALA A 242 6.60 14.83 10.27
C ALA A 242 5.73 14.74 11.54
N VAL A 243 4.73 13.84 11.56
CA VAL A 243 3.89 13.59 12.76
C VAL A 243 4.77 13.09 13.91
N ARG A 244 5.66 12.11 13.66
CA ARG A 244 6.56 11.57 14.70
C ARG A 244 7.53 12.62 15.23
N ALA A 245 8.00 13.53 14.39
CA ALA A 245 8.86 14.65 14.80
C ALA A 245 8.18 15.60 15.79
N THR A 246 6.84 15.64 15.84
CA THR A 246 6.09 16.41 16.85
C THR A 246 5.94 15.69 18.20
N GLY A 247 6.52 14.49 18.35
CA GLY A 247 6.42 13.66 19.55
C GLY A 247 5.15 12.77 19.63
N TYR A 248 4.34 12.77 18.59
CA TYR A 248 3.15 11.91 18.48
C TYR A 248 3.45 10.62 17.72
N THR A 249 2.57 9.63 17.87
CA THR A 249 2.68 8.35 17.16
C THR A 249 1.80 8.32 15.92
N VAL A 250 2.21 7.55 14.91
CA VAL A 250 1.36 7.11 13.80
C VAL A 250 0.86 5.72 14.14
N ALA A 251 -0.42 5.60 14.47
CA ALA A 251 -1.03 4.31 14.76
C ALA A 251 -1.35 3.57 13.46
N VAL A 252 -1.02 2.28 13.42
CA VAL A 252 -1.38 1.39 12.30
C VAL A 252 -2.65 0.65 12.68
N SER A 253 -3.64 0.65 11.79
CA SER A 253 -4.95 0.05 12.04
C SER A 253 -4.87 -1.43 12.41
N SER A 254 -5.80 -1.89 13.26
CA SER A 254 -5.98 -3.32 13.59
C SER A 254 -6.72 -4.11 12.50
N PHE A 255 -7.15 -3.45 11.43
CA PHE A 255 -7.91 -3.99 10.30
C PHE A 255 -7.25 -3.55 8.99
N ALA A 256 -7.61 -4.19 7.90
CA ALA A 256 -7.12 -3.84 6.57
C ALA A 256 -8.24 -3.29 5.69
N VAL A 257 -7.87 -2.40 4.78
CA VAL A 257 -8.74 -1.90 3.71
C VAL A 257 -8.41 -2.60 2.39
N GLY A 258 -9.34 -2.61 1.43
CA GLY A 258 -9.10 -3.15 0.10
C GLY A 258 -8.45 -2.10 -0.81
N HIS A 259 -7.33 -2.44 -1.45
CA HIS A 259 -6.71 -1.61 -2.49
C HIS A 259 -6.96 -2.25 -3.86
N VAL A 260 -7.68 -1.56 -4.73
CA VAL A 260 -8.14 -2.07 -6.03
C VAL A 260 -7.05 -1.92 -7.07
N TYR A 261 -6.61 -3.04 -7.63
CA TYR A 261 -5.60 -3.10 -8.70
C TYR A 261 -6.25 -3.20 -10.07
N GLN A 262 -5.80 -2.36 -11.02
CA GLN A 262 -6.48 -2.16 -12.31
C GLN A 262 -5.58 -2.53 -13.50
N GLU A 263 -4.47 -3.22 -13.30
CA GLU A 263 -3.55 -3.59 -14.35
C GLU A 263 -4.24 -4.45 -15.42
N ARG A 264 -4.21 -3.97 -16.67
CA ARG A 264 -4.83 -4.64 -17.82
C ARG A 264 -3.83 -5.36 -18.71
N THR A 265 -2.53 -5.14 -18.51
CA THR A 265 -1.45 -5.68 -19.35
C THR A 265 -0.24 -6.08 -18.52
N ALA A 266 0.60 -6.97 -19.06
CA ALA A 266 1.89 -7.33 -18.47
C ALA A 266 2.81 -6.11 -18.27
N ARG A 267 2.78 -5.15 -19.20
CA ARG A 267 3.57 -3.92 -19.12
C ARG A 267 3.11 -3.05 -17.94
N ALA A 268 1.80 -2.93 -17.74
CA ALA A 268 1.24 -2.18 -16.61
C ALA A 268 1.63 -2.84 -15.28
N LEU A 269 1.51 -4.19 -15.18
CA LEU A 269 1.96 -4.94 -14.01
C LEU A 269 3.45 -4.73 -13.74
N ALA A 270 4.31 -4.89 -14.75
CA ALA A 270 5.75 -4.71 -14.58
C ALA A 270 6.10 -3.29 -14.11
N ALA A 271 5.46 -2.28 -14.68
CA ALA A 271 5.66 -0.87 -14.29
C ALA A 271 5.22 -0.62 -12.85
N SER A 272 4.06 -1.14 -12.42
CA SER A 272 3.55 -0.96 -11.05
C SER A 272 4.41 -1.70 -10.02
N GLN A 273 4.82 -2.94 -10.30
CA GLN A 273 5.70 -3.73 -9.43
C GLN A 273 7.09 -3.10 -9.28
N LEU A 274 7.67 -2.64 -10.39
CA LEU A 274 8.97 -1.98 -10.38
C LEU A 274 8.91 -0.65 -9.61
N ARG A 275 7.86 0.15 -9.82
CA ARG A 275 7.64 1.39 -9.07
C ARG A 275 7.56 1.12 -7.56
N GLN A 276 6.77 0.11 -7.15
CA GLN A 276 6.64 -0.26 -5.74
C GLN A 276 7.98 -0.71 -5.13
N ALA A 277 8.76 -1.55 -5.84
CA ALA A 277 10.07 -1.98 -5.39
C ALA A 277 11.07 -0.82 -5.28
N CYS A 278 11.04 0.12 -6.25
CA CYS A 278 11.86 1.33 -6.21
C CYS A 278 11.45 2.28 -5.06
N THR A 279 10.16 2.39 -4.75
CA THR A 279 9.66 3.16 -3.60
C THR A 279 10.22 2.61 -2.30
N ILE A 280 10.12 1.29 -2.07
CA ILE A 280 10.65 0.65 -0.86
C ILE A 280 12.17 0.85 -0.77
N LYS A 281 12.90 0.66 -1.88
CA LYS A 281 14.34 0.93 -1.95
C LYS A 281 14.68 2.38 -1.60
N GLY A 282 13.87 3.33 -2.06
CA GLY A 282 14.07 4.76 -1.76
C GLY A 282 13.88 5.09 -0.29
N ILE A 283 12.90 4.46 0.36
CA ILE A 283 12.61 4.68 1.78
C ILE A 283 13.64 3.98 2.68
N ASP A 284 13.93 2.71 2.42
CA ASP A 284 14.84 1.87 3.21
C ASP A 284 15.73 1.01 2.30
N PRO A 285 16.88 1.52 1.83
CA PRO A 285 17.77 0.78 0.93
C PRO A 285 18.34 -0.49 1.55
N ILE A 286 18.64 -0.47 2.86
CA ILE A 286 19.22 -1.62 3.58
C ILE A 286 18.17 -2.69 3.80
N GLY A 287 17.00 -2.31 4.29
CA GLY A 287 15.88 -3.24 4.45
C GLY A 287 15.43 -3.82 3.11
N HIS A 288 15.43 -3.00 2.03
CA HIS A 288 15.13 -3.50 0.69
C HIS A 288 16.16 -4.54 0.23
N ALA A 289 17.46 -4.30 0.40
CA ALA A 289 18.49 -5.28 0.06
C ALA A 289 18.33 -6.58 0.88
N GLY A 290 18.08 -6.46 2.19
CA GLY A 290 17.83 -7.59 3.08
C GLY A 290 16.55 -8.37 2.74
N SER A 291 15.58 -7.74 2.07
CA SER A 291 14.31 -8.39 1.71
C SER A 291 14.45 -9.51 0.67
N ILE A 292 15.65 -9.78 0.13
CA ILE A 292 15.92 -10.94 -0.72
C ILE A 292 15.46 -12.26 -0.06
N ILE A 293 15.56 -12.37 1.25
CA ILE A 293 15.10 -13.56 2.00
C ILE A 293 13.58 -13.78 1.91
N THR A 294 12.81 -12.75 1.56
CA THR A 294 11.35 -12.88 1.40
C THR A 294 10.94 -13.52 0.09
N HIS A 295 11.92 -13.93 -0.73
CA HIS A 295 11.75 -14.62 -2.03
C HIS A 295 12.28 -16.07 -2.01
N PRO A 296 11.93 -16.94 -1.02
CA PRO A 296 12.50 -18.27 -0.89
C PRO A 296 12.28 -19.15 -2.11
N PHE A 297 11.13 -19.03 -2.79
CA PHE A 297 10.82 -19.78 -3.99
C PHE A 297 11.81 -19.49 -5.14
N ALA A 298 12.09 -18.20 -5.37
CA ALA A 298 13.01 -17.78 -6.41
C ALA A 298 14.45 -18.23 -6.10
N LEU A 299 14.89 -18.13 -4.86
CA LEU A 299 16.21 -18.59 -4.42
C LEU A 299 16.35 -20.10 -4.58
N ALA A 300 15.36 -20.89 -4.14
CA ALA A 300 15.38 -22.35 -4.31
C ALA A 300 15.36 -22.76 -5.79
N LEU A 301 14.60 -22.04 -6.64
CA LEU A 301 14.56 -22.28 -8.07
C LEU A 301 15.90 -21.98 -8.76
N ILE A 302 16.61 -20.93 -8.32
CA ILE A 302 17.97 -20.62 -8.78
C ILE A 302 18.93 -21.75 -8.36
N ALA A 303 18.88 -22.19 -7.10
CA ALA A 303 19.69 -23.31 -6.64
C ALA A 303 19.45 -24.57 -7.47
N LEU A 304 18.18 -24.87 -7.79
CA LEU A 304 17.81 -26.01 -8.62
C LEU A 304 18.39 -25.89 -10.03
N ALA A 305 18.30 -24.73 -10.66
CA ALA A 305 18.85 -24.45 -11.99
C ALA A 305 20.39 -24.55 -12.04
N LEU A 306 21.06 -24.25 -10.91
CA LEU A 306 22.52 -24.36 -10.76
C LEU A 306 22.99 -25.78 -10.39
N GLY A 307 22.08 -26.76 -10.33
CA GLY A 307 22.44 -28.18 -10.09
C GLY A 307 22.33 -28.62 -8.62
N GLY A 308 21.56 -27.91 -7.78
CA GLY A 308 21.32 -28.23 -6.36
C GLY A 308 20.49 -29.49 -6.10
N GLY A 309 20.14 -30.26 -7.13
CA GLY A 309 19.59 -31.60 -7.06
C GLY A 309 18.26 -31.70 -6.29
N GLN A 310 18.11 -32.84 -5.59
CA GLN A 310 16.85 -33.13 -4.86
C GLN A 310 16.58 -32.18 -3.71
N GLU A 311 17.60 -31.67 -3.04
CA GLU A 311 17.46 -30.71 -1.94
C GLU A 311 16.85 -29.40 -2.41
N ALA A 312 17.34 -28.85 -3.54
CA ALA A 312 16.79 -27.65 -4.14
C ALA A 312 15.35 -27.84 -4.63
N LEU A 313 15.04 -29.01 -5.21
CA LEU A 313 13.68 -29.35 -5.61
C LEU A 313 12.73 -29.41 -4.40
N ALA A 314 13.13 -30.12 -3.34
CA ALA A 314 12.34 -30.23 -2.10
C ALA A 314 12.09 -28.84 -1.49
N LEU A 315 13.12 -27.99 -1.47
CA LEU A 315 12.98 -26.62 -0.92
C LEU A 315 12.12 -25.71 -1.80
N THR A 316 12.16 -25.88 -3.12
CA THR A 316 11.26 -25.18 -4.06
C THR A 316 9.80 -25.51 -3.75
N VAL A 317 9.48 -26.80 -3.54
CA VAL A 317 8.12 -27.24 -3.17
C VAL A 317 7.75 -26.72 -1.77
N ALA A 318 8.67 -26.82 -0.81
CA ALA A 318 8.46 -26.31 0.55
C ALA A 318 8.18 -24.79 0.58
N ALA A 319 8.92 -24.00 -0.22
CA ALA A 319 8.72 -22.55 -0.32
C ALA A 319 7.32 -22.19 -0.84
N LEU A 320 6.82 -22.93 -1.85
CA LEU A 320 5.43 -22.80 -2.30
C LEU A 320 4.43 -23.17 -1.20
N GLY A 321 4.67 -24.25 -0.47
CA GLY A 321 3.86 -24.65 0.68
C GLY A 321 3.79 -23.55 1.76
N CYS A 322 4.94 -22.97 2.12
CA CYS A 322 5.00 -21.84 3.06
C CYS A 322 4.20 -20.62 2.54
N ARG A 323 4.25 -20.34 1.23
CA ARG A 323 3.48 -19.25 0.65
C ARG A 323 1.97 -19.53 0.67
N VAL A 324 1.56 -20.77 0.46
CA VAL A 324 0.14 -21.17 0.59
C VAL A 324 -0.33 -21.04 2.05
N VAL A 325 0.50 -21.39 3.04
CA VAL A 325 0.19 -21.18 4.46
C VAL A 325 0.01 -19.68 4.76
N LEU A 326 0.92 -18.84 4.24
CA LEU A 326 0.81 -17.38 4.38
C LEU A 326 -0.48 -16.86 3.73
N TRP A 327 -0.79 -17.29 2.51
CA TRP A 327 -2.03 -16.95 1.81
C TRP A 327 -3.27 -17.34 2.63
N TRP A 328 -3.32 -18.54 3.16
CA TRP A 328 -4.40 -19.00 4.04
C TRP A 328 -4.53 -18.11 5.29
N SER A 329 -3.41 -17.74 5.92
CA SER A 329 -3.40 -16.85 7.08
C SER A 329 -3.96 -15.46 6.77
N MET A 330 -3.66 -14.90 5.59
CA MET A 330 -4.21 -13.64 5.10
C MET A 330 -5.72 -13.72 4.90
N GLN A 331 -6.23 -14.81 4.32
CA GLN A 331 -7.67 -15.04 4.16
C GLN A 331 -8.38 -15.14 5.51
N GLN A 332 -7.83 -15.93 6.44
CA GLN A 332 -8.44 -16.12 7.76
C GLN A 332 -8.50 -14.82 8.56
N ARG A 333 -7.47 -13.98 8.45
CA ARG A 333 -7.35 -12.78 9.29
C ARG A 333 -8.03 -11.55 8.70
N PHE A 334 -7.96 -11.35 7.40
CA PHE A 334 -8.40 -10.12 6.72
C PHE A 334 -9.48 -10.35 5.67
N GLY A 335 -9.93 -11.57 5.46
CA GLY A 335 -10.91 -11.87 4.40
C GLY A 335 -10.41 -11.59 2.99
N ALA A 336 -9.10 -11.53 2.79
CA ALA A 336 -8.47 -11.22 1.52
C ALA A 336 -8.84 -12.28 0.46
N ARG A 337 -9.82 -11.97 -0.38
CA ARG A 337 -10.39 -12.90 -1.37
C ARG A 337 -9.53 -12.99 -2.62
N THR A 338 -8.39 -13.66 -2.55
CA THR A 338 -7.65 -14.06 -3.75
C THR A 338 -7.73 -15.56 -3.88
N ASN A 339 -8.55 -16.08 -4.78
CA ASN A 339 -8.75 -17.52 -4.98
C ASN A 339 -7.76 -18.16 -5.97
N ASP A 340 -6.76 -17.39 -6.44
CA ASP A 340 -5.88 -17.81 -7.53
C ASP A 340 -4.55 -18.39 -7.02
N TYR A 341 -4.60 -19.36 -6.10
CA TYR A 341 -3.40 -20.02 -5.57
C TYR A 341 -2.50 -20.62 -6.66
N LEU A 342 -3.04 -20.96 -7.82
CA LEU A 342 -2.26 -21.45 -8.98
C LEU A 342 -1.36 -20.37 -9.60
N LEU A 343 -1.65 -19.08 -9.36
CA LEU A 343 -0.82 -17.97 -9.82
C LEU A 343 0.35 -17.66 -8.87
N ILE A 344 0.42 -18.28 -7.69
CA ILE A 344 1.49 -18.03 -6.71
C ILE A 344 2.89 -18.19 -7.33
N PRO A 345 3.23 -19.28 -8.06
CA PRO A 345 4.56 -19.42 -8.65
C PRO A 345 4.90 -18.29 -9.63
N VAL A 346 3.94 -17.90 -10.48
CA VAL A 346 4.11 -16.80 -11.44
C VAL A 346 4.33 -15.48 -10.72
N ARG A 347 3.55 -15.21 -9.70
CA ARG A 347 3.68 -14.01 -8.86
C ARG A 347 5.06 -13.95 -8.20
N GLU A 348 5.58 -15.07 -7.66
CA GLU A 348 6.90 -15.13 -7.03
C GLU A 348 8.01 -14.75 -8.02
N ILE A 349 7.95 -15.28 -9.26
CA ILE A 349 8.92 -14.96 -10.30
C ILE A 349 8.83 -13.47 -10.70
N VAL A 350 7.63 -12.96 -10.95
CA VAL A 350 7.42 -11.55 -11.32
C VAL A 350 7.87 -10.60 -10.20
N GLY A 351 7.54 -10.91 -8.95
CA GLY A 351 7.95 -10.11 -7.80
C GLY A 351 9.47 -10.09 -7.61
N PHE A 352 10.13 -11.24 -7.75
CA PHE A 352 11.59 -11.34 -7.66
C PHE A 352 12.28 -10.61 -8.81
N ALA A 353 11.76 -10.72 -10.04
CA ALA A 353 12.26 -9.97 -11.19
C ALA A 353 12.17 -8.46 -10.98
N ALA A 354 11.05 -7.96 -10.46
CA ALA A 354 10.87 -6.55 -10.12
C ALA A 354 11.83 -6.11 -8.98
N TYR A 355 12.01 -6.95 -7.96
CA TYR A 355 13.00 -6.72 -6.90
C TYR A 355 14.41 -6.56 -7.47
N LEU A 356 14.88 -7.50 -8.29
CA LEU A 356 16.20 -7.41 -8.91
C LEU A 356 16.32 -6.18 -9.82
N ALA A 357 15.32 -5.92 -10.66
CA ALA A 357 15.33 -4.79 -11.59
C ALA A 357 15.41 -3.45 -10.87
N SER A 358 14.85 -3.34 -9.66
CA SER A 358 14.85 -2.10 -8.88
C SER A 358 16.25 -1.59 -8.53
N PHE A 359 17.25 -2.46 -8.45
CA PHE A 359 18.64 -2.07 -8.18
C PHE A 359 19.31 -1.36 -9.37
N PHE A 360 18.81 -1.59 -10.58
CA PHE A 360 19.36 -1.05 -11.82
C PHE A 360 18.56 0.13 -12.38
N VAL A 361 17.42 0.47 -11.76
CA VAL A 361 16.53 1.53 -12.21
C VAL A 361 16.67 2.74 -11.29
N ALA A 362 16.96 3.90 -11.91
CA ALA A 362 17.06 5.19 -11.22
C ALA A 362 15.85 6.12 -11.46
N THR A 363 14.96 5.76 -12.40
CA THR A 363 13.80 6.57 -12.76
C THR A 363 12.55 5.71 -12.83
N VAL A 364 11.44 6.21 -12.33
CA VAL A 364 10.12 5.56 -12.41
C VAL A 364 9.15 6.46 -13.16
N THR A 365 8.20 5.86 -13.88
CA THR A 365 7.10 6.59 -14.52
C THR A 365 5.84 6.41 -13.71
N TRP A 366 5.20 7.52 -13.31
CA TRP A 366 3.93 7.51 -12.64
C TRP A 366 2.96 8.51 -13.28
N ARG A 367 1.77 8.05 -13.64
CA ARG A 367 0.73 8.86 -14.33
C ARG A 367 1.28 9.69 -15.51
N GLY A 368 2.17 9.07 -16.32
CA GLY A 368 2.76 9.70 -17.51
C GLY A 368 3.96 10.62 -17.27
N GLN A 369 4.30 10.93 -16.03
CA GLN A 369 5.50 11.71 -15.69
C GLN A 369 6.65 10.82 -15.26
N ARG A 370 7.88 11.17 -15.62
CA ARG A 370 9.10 10.49 -15.21
C ARG A 370 9.68 11.16 -13.97
N TYR A 371 9.97 10.36 -12.96
CA TYR A 371 10.55 10.81 -11.70
C TYR A 371 11.90 10.15 -11.48
N ARG A 372 12.91 10.92 -11.12
CA ARG A 372 14.21 10.42 -10.70
C ARG A 372 14.17 10.14 -9.20
N LEU A 373 14.67 8.96 -8.80
CA LEU A 373 14.80 8.56 -7.41
C LEU A 373 16.12 9.14 -6.86
N SER A 374 16.15 10.42 -6.50
CA SER A 374 17.29 11.02 -5.81
C SER A 374 16.80 11.79 -4.59
N ASP A 375 17.41 11.51 -3.44
CA ASP A 375 17.29 12.27 -2.18
C ASP A 375 15.85 12.53 -1.67
N HIS A 376 14.95 11.54 -1.80
CA HIS A 376 13.56 11.58 -1.31
C HIS A 376 12.67 12.66 -1.95
N THR A 377 13.17 13.43 -2.91
CA THR A 377 12.42 14.47 -3.61
C THR A 377 12.00 14.04 -5.01
N LEU A 378 10.80 14.51 -5.41
CA LEU A 378 10.34 14.38 -6.79
C LEU A 378 11.13 15.35 -7.67
N ILE A 379 11.97 14.81 -8.53
CA ILE A 379 12.57 15.58 -9.61
C ILE A 379 11.92 15.10 -10.89
N VAL A 380 11.09 15.95 -11.51
CA VAL A 380 10.53 15.68 -12.84
C VAL A 380 11.68 15.69 -13.83
N ASP A 381 11.91 14.55 -14.50
CA ASP A 381 12.91 14.48 -15.56
C ASP A 381 12.33 15.15 -16.80
N SER A 382 12.76 16.37 -17.07
CA SER A 382 12.30 17.23 -18.18
C SER A 382 12.87 16.83 -19.56
N ARG A 383 13.24 15.55 -19.77
CA ARG A 383 13.72 15.05 -21.07
C ARG A 383 12.77 14.06 -21.70
#